data_dfd3ace009308ff48524df343a55b0b3
#
_entry.id   dfd3ace009308ff48524df343a55b0b3
#
_cell.length_a   1.000
_cell.length_b   1.000
_cell.length_c   1.000
_cell.angle_alpha   90.00
_cell.angle_beta   90.00
_cell.angle_gamma   90.00
#
_symmetry.space_group_name_H-M   'P 1'
#
loop_
_entity.id
_entity.type
_entity.pdbx_description
1 polymer ?
#
loop_
_entity_poly.entity_id
_entity_poly.type
_entity_poly.pdbx_seq_one_letter_code
_entity_poly.pdbx_strand_id
1 'polypeptide(L)'
;IFKMNGTVVKNQLIFDFASGILGPAKSLFASTYLQLNSNASKIGSTFEDMLGENLMDNENIHPKNLKYTDCIDSTINKPTSNIKDPVTSFFGNLNNLKWKQVYKGFREYTAPIDDRDELKLIKMDPGVSVPLHSHGGKEYILVLEGSFCDEYGEYSKGDIQINDQKIKHTPIASRDTGCVCLSITEKDVIFFGKYGSFLNLFTFIKSFFKPK
;
A
#
# COMPACT_ATOMS: atom_id res chain seq x y z
N ILE A 1 2.81 19.39 18.46
CA ILE A 1 3.07 18.05 17.88
C ILE A 1 2.63 18.16 16.44
N PHE A 2 3.59 18.26 15.52
CA PHE A 2 3.30 18.34 14.09
C PHE A 2 2.79 16.97 13.64
N LYS A 3 1.46 16.81 13.50
CA LYS A 3 0.85 15.81 12.64
C LYS A 3 1.39 16.11 11.24
N MET A 4 2.30 15.32 10.69
CA MET A 4 2.62 15.45 9.27
C MET A 4 1.28 15.38 8.54
N ASN A 5 0.97 16.43 7.78
CA ASN A 5 -0.32 16.53 7.11
C ASN A 5 -0.43 15.29 6.20
N GLY A 6 -1.34 14.36 6.53
CA GLY A 6 -1.46 13.09 5.81
C GLY A 6 -1.59 13.27 4.29
N THR A 7 -2.11 14.43 3.86
CA THR A 7 -2.18 14.85 2.46
C THR A 7 -0.79 15.01 1.83
N VAL A 8 0.19 15.60 2.54
CA VAL A 8 1.56 15.79 2.01
C VAL A 8 2.23 14.45 1.74
N VAL A 9 2.11 13.50 2.68
CA VAL A 9 2.72 12.17 2.51
C VAL A 9 2.05 11.37 1.39
N LYS A 10 0.73 11.51 1.23
CA LYS A 10 -0.02 10.88 0.14
C LYS A 10 0.41 11.45 -1.22
N ASN A 11 0.54 12.77 -1.33
CA ASN A 11 0.97 13.42 -2.56
C ASN A 11 2.43 13.06 -2.89
N GLN A 12 3.31 12.92 -1.89
CA GLN A 12 4.68 12.48 -2.12
C GLN A 12 4.72 11.06 -2.70
N LEU A 13 3.91 10.13 -2.16
CA LEU A 13 3.81 8.78 -2.70
C LEU A 13 3.37 8.77 -4.18
N ILE A 14 2.39 9.60 -4.52
CA ILE A 14 1.88 9.72 -5.90
C ILE A 14 2.96 10.33 -6.82
N PHE A 15 3.65 11.38 -6.37
CA PHE A 15 4.76 11.99 -7.11
C PHE A 15 5.91 11.00 -7.34
N ASP A 16 6.32 10.28 -6.31
CA ASP A 16 7.38 9.28 -6.38
C ASP A 16 7.01 8.15 -7.36
N PHE A 17 5.72 7.78 -7.41
CA PHE A 17 5.20 6.80 -8.36
C PHE A 17 5.28 7.34 -9.80
N ALA A 18 4.76 8.54 -10.06
CA ALA A 18 4.80 9.19 -11.38
C ALA A 18 6.25 9.39 -11.88
N SER A 19 7.19 9.65 -10.95
CA SER A 19 8.61 9.80 -11.24
C SER A 19 9.34 8.46 -11.49
N GLY A 20 8.69 7.32 -11.26
CA GLY A 20 9.27 5.99 -11.44
C GLY A 20 10.37 5.61 -10.44
N ILE A 21 10.45 6.29 -9.28
CA ILE A 21 11.51 6.06 -8.28
C ILE A 21 11.13 5.08 -7.18
N LEU A 22 9.88 4.59 -7.17
CA LEU A 22 9.43 3.62 -6.19
C LEU A 22 9.93 2.20 -6.50
N GLY A 23 10.24 1.45 -5.44
CA GLY A 23 10.44 0.00 -5.54
C GLY A 23 9.15 -0.74 -5.88
N PRO A 24 9.24 -2.03 -6.25
CA PRO A 24 8.11 -2.82 -6.76
C PRO A 24 6.90 -2.85 -5.81
N ALA A 25 7.12 -3.02 -4.51
CA ALA A 25 6.06 -3.07 -3.50
C ALA A 25 5.26 -1.75 -3.43
N LYS A 26 5.95 -0.62 -3.31
CA LYS A 26 5.32 0.69 -3.27
C LYS A 26 4.70 1.09 -4.61
N SER A 27 5.26 0.63 -5.73
CA SER A 27 4.67 0.86 -7.06
C SER A 27 3.33 0.13 -7.21
N LEU A 28 3.23 -1.14 -6.79
CA LEU A 28 1.97 -1.87 -6.78
C LEU A 28 0.93 -1.21 -5.85
N PHE A 29 1.36 -0.77 -4.67
CA PHE A 29 0.51 -0.06 -3.72
C PHE A 29 -0.02 1.25 -4.30
N ALA A 30 0.86 2.09 -4.86
CA ALA A 30 0.49 3.39 -5.43
C ALA A 30 -0.42 3.26 -6.64
N SER A 31 -0.13 2.34 -7.57
CA SER A 31 -0.99 2.09 -8.74
C SER A 31 -2.39 1.61 -8.32
N THR A 32 -2.48 0.77 -7.29
CA THR A 32 -3.76 0.31 -6.73
C THR A 32 -4.53 1.47 -6.09
N TYR A 33 -3.82 2.33 -5.34
CA TYR A 33 -4.43 3.52 -4.74
C TYR A 33 -4.98 4.48 -5.78
N LEU A 34 -4.22 4.78 -6.84
CA LEU A 34 -4.66 5.63 -7.94
C LEU A 34 -5.91 5.07 -8.62
N GLN A 35 -5.99 3.76 -8.80
CA GLN A 35 -7.16 3.13 -9.41
C GLN A 35 -8.42 3.21 -8.51
N LEU A 36 -8.27 3.04 -7.20
CA LEU A 36 -9.39 3.01 -6.27
C LEU A 36 -9.86 4.40 -5.83
N ASN A 37 -9.01 5.42 -5.96
CA ASN A 37 -9.27 6.77 -5.46
C ASN A 37 -9.19 7.81 -6.59
N SER A 38 -10.34 8.33 -7.01
CA SER A 38 -10.43 9.26 -8.12
C SER A 38 -9.69 10.60 -7.88
N ASN A 39 -9.61 11.06 -6.63
CA ASN A 39 -8.85 12.26 -6.31
C ASN A 39 -7.34 12.03 -6.43
N ALA A 40 -6.86 10.88 -5.96
CA ALA A 40 -5.48 10.46 -6.14
C ALA A 40 -5.13 10.32 -7.62
N SER A 41 -6.01 9.71 -8.43
CA SER A 41 -5.84 9.57 -9.87
C SER A 41 -5.65 10.92 -10.57
N LYS A 42 -6.47 11.94 -10.24
CA LYS A 42 -6.33 13.29 -10.79
C LYS A 42 -5.00 13.95 -10.41
N ILE A 43 -4.55 13.78 -9.16
CA ILE A 43 -3.25 14.28 -8.72
C ILE A 43 -2.12 13.58 -9.48
N GLY A 44 -2.23 12.27 -9.68
CA GLY A 44 -1.27 11.48 -10.45
C GLY A 44 -1.12 11.99 -11.87
N SER A 45 -2.23 12.16 -12.59
CA SER A 45 -2.20 12.73 -13.97
C SER A 45 -1.54 14.10 -14.01
N THR A 46 -1.83 14.97 -13.01
CA THR A 46 -1.19 16.30 -12.94
C THR A 46 0.33 16.20 -12.80
N PHE A 47 0.82 15.25 -11.98
CA PHE A 47 2.27 15.04 -11.86
C PHE A 47 2.90 14.45 -13.11
N GLU A 48 2.21 13.53 -13.79
CA GLU A 48 2.67 12.97 -15.06
C GLU A 48 2.76 14.05 -16.15
N ASP A 49 1.76 14.94 -16.25
CA ASP A 49 1.76 16.09 -17.17
C ASP A 49 2.93 17.03 -16.86
N MET A 50 3.13 17.41 -15.59
CA MET A 50 4.23 18.29 -15.18
C MET A 50 5.61 17.69 -15.47
N LEU A 51 5.77 16.38 -15.30
CA LEU A 51 7.02 15.67 -15.59
C LEU A 51 7.25 15.57 -17.10
N GLY A 52 6.18 15.33 -17.87
CA GLY A 52 6.21 15.29 -19.33
C GLY A 52 6.58 16.64 -19.95
N GLU A 53 6.01 17.74 -19.48
CA GLU A 53 6.34 19.11 -19.93
C GLU A 53 7.81 19.43 -19.68
N ASN A 54 8.34 19.13 -18.48
CA ASN A 54 9.76 19.36 -18.17
C ASN A 54 10.73 18.54 -19.03
N LEU A 55 10.31 17.38 -19.55
CA LEU A 55 11.10 16.59 -20.48
C LEU A 55 11.11 17.15 -21.89
N MET A 56 10.03 17.82 -22.30
CA MET A 56 9.91 18.46 -23.62
C MET A 56 10.73 19.75 -23.73
N ASP A 57 10.86 20.51 -22.64
CA ASP A 57 11.61 21.77 -22.61
C ASP A 57 13.14 21.61 -22.63
N ASN A 58 13.64 20.41 -22.42
CA ASN A 58 15.07 20.09 -22.49
C ASN A 58 15.46 19.56 -23.88
N GLU A 59 15.62 20.45 -24.86
CA GLU A 59 16.07 20.12 -26.23
C GLU A 59 17.44 19.39 -26.32
N ASN A 60 18.16 19.20 -25.23
CA ASN A 60 19.48 18.59 -25.18
C ASN A 60 19.54 17.16 -24.66
N ILE A 61 18.41 16.56 -24.32
CA ILE A 61 18.37 15.12 -23.99
C ILE A 61 17.79 14.36 -25.20
N HIS A 62 18.66 14.00 -26.14
CA HIS A 62 18.34 12.93 -27.08
C HIS A 62 18.43 11.58 -26.33
N PRO A 63 17.32 10.93 -26.02
CA PRO A 63 17.37 9.55 -25.57
C PRO A 63 17.69 8.68 -26.77
N LYS A 64 18.98 8.48 -27.06
CA LYS A 64 19.42 7.40 -27.93
C LYS A 64 19.03 6.09 -27.23
N ASN A 65 18.01 5.40 -27.79
CA ASN A 65 17.57 4.04 -27.48
C ASN A 65 16.60 3.85 -26.28
N LEU A 66 15.57 4.66 -26.13
CA LEU A 66 14.37 4.20 -25.46
C LEU A 66 13.30 3.88 -26.52
N LYS A 67 13.13 2.59 -26.84
CA LYS A 67 12.00 2.04 -27.61
C LYS A 67 10.69 2.10 -26.80
N TYR A 68 10.43 3.20 -26.15
CA TYR A 68 9.17 3.42 -25.40
C TYR A 68 8.10 4.05 -26.28
N THR A 69 8.50 4.61 -27.44
CA THR A 69 7.59 5.27 -28.38
C THR A 69 6.75 4.32 -29.21
N ASP A 70 7.04 3.02 -29.22
CA ASP A 70 6.28 2.03 -29.98
C ASP A 70 5.03 1.52 -29.24
N CYS A 71 4.80 1.95 -27.99
CA CYS A 71 3.66 1.54 -27.16
C CYS A 71 2.62 2.67 -26.94
N ILE A 72 2.86 3.87 -27.45
CA ILE A 72 1.87 4.95 -27.40
C ILE A 72 1.20 5.01 -28.76
N ASP A 73 0.23 4.12 -28.98
CA ASP A 73 -0.75 4.30 -30.03
C ASP A 73 -1.57 5.56 -29.68
N SER A 74 -1.60 6.54 -30.59
CA SER A 74 -2.20 7.86 -30.48
C SER A 74 -3.72 7.83 -30.37
N THR A 75 -4.30 6.80 -29.83
CA THR A 75 -5.73 6.65 -29.52
C THR A 75 -5.95 6.48 -28.03
N ILE A 76 -5.54 7.48 -27.21
CA ILE A 76 -6.05 7.59 -25.84
C ILE A 76 -7.48 8.13 -25.92
N ASN A 77 -8.38 7.32 -26.44
CA ASN A 77 -9.80 7.43 -26.25
C ASN A 77 -10.17 6.53 -25.08
N LYS A 78 -10.58 7.15 -23.94
CA LYS A 78 -11.30 6.60 -22.78
C LYS A 78 -10.68 5.34 -22.16
N PRO A 79 -10.64 5.22 -20.83
CA PRO A 79 -10.25 3.97 -20.17
C PRO A 79 -11.24 2.90 -20.61
N THR A 80 -10.79 2.03 -21.51
CA THR A 80 -11.53 0.82 -21.88
C THR A 80 -11.58 -0.08 -20.66
N SER A 81 -12.75 -0.54 -20.35
CA SER A 81 -13.19 -1.33 -19.20
C SER A 81 -12.51 -2.70 -18.99
N ASN A 82 -11.27 -2.90 -19.44
CA ASN A 82 -10.56 -4.18 -19.41
C ASN A 82 -9.15 -4.12 -18.77
N ILE A 83 -8.77 -3.01 -18.12
CA ILE A 83 -7.54 -3.01 -17.33
C ILE A 83 -7.84 -3.78 -16.06
N LYS A 84 -7.28 -4.99 -15.93
CA LYS A 84 -7.32 -5.76 -14.69
C LYS A 84 -6.75 -4.88 -13.59
N ASP A 85 -7.42 -4.83 -12.44
CA ASP A 85 -6.90 -4.08 -11.31
C ASP A 85 -5.49 -4.60 -10.93
N PRO A 86 -4.58 -3.73 -10.45
CA PRO A 86 -3.19 -4.11 -10.16
C PRO A 86 -3.09 -5.26 -9.15
N VAL A 87 -4.00 -5.30 -8.18
CA VAL A 87 -4.05 -6.36 -7.16
C VAL A 87 -4.39 -7.71 -7.80
N THR A 88 -5.48 -7.77 -8.58
CA THR A 88 -5.86 -9.00 -9.28
C THR A 88 -4.82 -9.41 -10.33
N SER A 89 -4.15 -8.44 -10.96
CA SER A 89 -3.08 -8.72 -11.93
C SER A 89 -1.87 -9.36 -11.27
N PHE A 90 -1.52 -8.92 -10.06
CA PHE A 90 -0.36 -9.42 -9.33
C PHE A 90 -0.67 -10.69 -8.51
N PHE A 91 -1.74 -10.67 -7.70
CA PHE A 91 -2.07 -11.75 -6.77
C PHE A 91 -2.99 -12.82 -7.39
N GLY A 92 -3.63 -12.54 -8.52
CA GLY A 92 -4.71 -13.34 -9.04
C GLY A 92 -5.99 -13.21 -8.22
N ASN A 93 -6.80 -14.28 -8.19
CA ASN A 93 -8.02 -14.28 -7.39
C ASN A 93 -7.69 -14.43 -5.90
N LEU A 94 -8.02 -13.41 -5.10
CA LEU A 94 -7.73 -13.37 -3.66
C LEU A 94 -8.37 -14.55 -2.88
N ASN A 95 -9.44 -15.13 -3.39
CA ASN A 95 -10.07 -16.29 -2.75
C ASN A 95 -9.23 -17.58 -2.89
N ASN A 96 -8.33 -17.62 -3.86
CA ASN A 96 -7.46 -18.78 -4.12
C ASN A 96 -6.11 -18.68 -3.39
N LEU A 97 -5.84 -17.59 -2.69
CA LEU A 97 -4.60 -17.41 -1.98
C LEU A 97 -4.51 -18.34 -0.76
N LYS A 98 -3.30 -18.82 -0.49
CA LYS A 98 -3.00 -19.61 0.72
C LYS A 98 -2.83 -18.66 1.91
N TRP A 99 -3.96 -18.13 2.40
CA TRP A 99 -3.97 -17.26 3.57
C TRP A 99 -3.40 -17.98 4.79
N LYS A 100 -2.46 -17.34 5.47
CA LYS A 100 -1.92 -17.80 6.75
C LYS A 100 -2.74 -17.19 7.86
N GLN A 101 -3.38 -18.02 8.68
CA GLN A 101 -4.06 -17.57 9.89
C GLN A 101 -3.02 -17.24 10.97
N VAL A 102 -3.01 -15.99 11.43
CA VAL A 102 -2.13 -15.51 12.51
C VAL A 102 -2.81 -15.75 13.85
N TYR A 103 -4.08 -15.38 13.96
CA TYR A 103 -4.99 -15.72 15.05
C TYR A 103 -6.44 -15.78 14.53
N LYS A 104 -7.39 -16.13 15.40
CA LYS A 104 -8.80 -16.29 15.00
C LYS A 104 -9.34 -15.01 14.34
N GLY A 105 -9.74 -15.10 13.07
CA GLY A 105 -10.31 -14.00 12.31
C GLY A 105 -9.29 -13.03 11.71
N PHE A 106 -8.00 -13.20 11.95
CA PHE A 106 -6.94 -12.41 11.32
C PHE A 106 -6.05 -13.30 10.46
N ARG A 107 -5.94 -12.98 9.19
CA ARG A 107 -5.16 -13.71 8.18
C ARG A 107 -4.26 -12.77 7.40
N GLU A 108 -3.12 -13.25 7.02
CA GLU A 108 -2.16 -12.54 6.17
C GLU A 108 -1.71 -13.39 4.99
N TYR A 109 -1.33 -12.73 3.92
CA TYR A 109 -0.62 -13.33 2.80
C TYR A 109 0.55 -12.41 2.46
N THR A 110 1.79 -12.90 2.60
CA THR A 110 2.99 -12.14 2.22
C THR A 110 3.24 -12.31 0.74
N ALA A 111 3.37 -11.21 0.02
CA ALA A 111 3.65 -11.20 -1.41
C ALA A 111 5.07 -11.75 -1.68
N PRO A 112 5.24 -12.59 -2.70
CA PRO A 112 6.55 -13.06 -3.13
C PRO A 112 7.23 -11.99 -4.01
N ILE A 113 7.55 -10.85 -3.42
CA ILE A 113 8.19 -9.72 -4.09
C ILE A 113 9.57 -9.48 -3.48
N ASP A 114 10.58 -9.35 -4.33
CA ASP A 114 11.93 -9.02 -3.87
C ASP A 114 12.03 -7.50 -3.72
N ASP A 115 11.74 -7.04 -2.51
CA ASP A 115 11.82 -5.64 -2.12
C ASP A 115 12.32 -5.56 -0.67
N ARG A 116 12.85 -4.39 -0.30
CA ARG A 116 13.24 -4.10 1.10
C ARG A 116 12.05 -3.99 2.02
N ASP A 117 10.90 -3.60 1.46
CA ASP A 117 9.66 -3.39 2.18
C ASP A 117 8.78 -4.66 2.08
N GLU A 118 8.19 -5.08 3.19
CA GLU A 118 7.31 -6.25 3.21
C GLU A 118 5.92 -5.86 2.73
N LEU A 119 5.49 -6.43 1.60
CA LEU A 119 4.13 -6.27 1.06
C LEU A 119 3.25 -7.43 1.49
N LYS A 120 2.10 -7.12 2.07
CA LYS A 120 1.12 -8.10 2.54
C LYS A 120 -0.29 -7.75 2.11
N LEU A 121 -1.09 -8.78 1.93
CA LEU A 121 -2.54 -8.69 2.06
C LEU A 121 -2.92 -9.09 3.49
N ILE A 122 -3.79 -8.30 4.10
CA ILE A 122 -4.35 -8.53 5.44
C ILE A 122 -5.85 -8.71 5.28
N LYS A 123 -6.41 -9.74 5.92
CA LYS A 123 -7.85 -9.98 5.97
C LYS A 123 -8.30 -10.12 7.41
N MET A 124 -9.21 -9.26 7.82
CA MET A 124 -9.83 -9.27 9.14
C MET A 124 -11.32 -9.57 9.02
N ASP A 125 -11.78 -10.57 9.77
CA ASP A 125 -13.20 -10.89 9.88
C ASP A 125 -13.94 -9.76 10.63
N PRO A 126 -15.27 -9.66 10.53
CA PRO A 126 -16.05 -8.63 11.20
C PRO A 126 -15.75 -8.49 12.70
N GLY A 127 -15.44 -7.26 13.14
CA GLY A 127 -15.15 -6.91 14.53
C GLY A 127 -13.78 -7.40 15.06
N VAL A 128 -12.95 -8.01 14.23
CA VAL A 128 -11.59 -8.42 14.62
C VAL A 128 -10.71 -7.19 14.78
N SER A 129 -9.87 -7.19 15.82
CA SER A 129 -8.97 -6.11 16.14
C SER A 129 -7.53 -6.59 16.17
N VAL A 130 -6.60 -5.73 15.76
CA VAL A 130 -5.16 -5.92 15.97
C VAL A 130 -4.80 -5.31 17.32
N PRO A 131 -4.06 -6.03 18.19
CA PRO A 131 -3.63 -5.47 19.48
C PRO A 131 -2.84 -4.17 19.31
N LEU A 132 -2.87 -3.30 20.33
CA LEU A 132 -2.15 -2.04 20.34
C LEU A 132 -0.69 -2.23 19.91
N HIS A 133 -0.30 -1.54 18.85
CA HIS A 133 1.02 -1.67 18.26
C HIS A 133 1.51 -0.36 17.63
N SER A 134 2.79 -0.33 17.29
CA SER A 134 3.42 0.65 16.41
C SER A 134 4.38 -0.07 15.46
N HIS A 135 5.10 0.69 14.66
CA HIS A 135 6.02 0.16 13.66
C HIS A 135 7.42 0.75 13.86
N GLY A 136 8.46 -0.02 13.56
CA GLY A 136 9.85 0.46 13.60
C GLY A 136 10.19 1.42 12.44
N GLY A 137 9.36 1.45 11.39
CA GLY A 137 9.43 2.32 10.21
C GLY A 137 8.07 2.88 9.86
N LYS A 138 7.88 3.22 8.58
CA LYS A 138 6.55 3.59 8.07
C LYS A 138 5.73 2.33 7.77
N GLU A 139 4.43 2.48 7.96
CA GLU A 139 3.41 1.55 7.49
C GLU A 139 2.48 2.28 6.55
N TYR A 140 2.12 1.63 5.45
CA TYR A 140 1.12 2.08 4.48
C TYR A 140 0.01 1.04 4.44
N ILE A 141 -1.23 1.46 4.64
CA ILE A 141 -2.42 0.61 4.56
C ILE A 141 -3.36 1.19 3.53
N LEU A 142 -3.77 0.39 2.55
CA LEU A 142 -4.82 0.70 1.57
C LEU A 142 -5.97 -0.28 1.75
N VAL A 143 -7.18 0.23 1.97
CA VAL A 143 -8.37 -0.60 2.08
C VAL A 143 -8.84 -1.03 0.70
N LEU A 144 -8.87 -2.34 0.46
CA LEU A 144 -9.34 -2.95 -0.80
C LEU A 144 -10.83 -3.29 -0.72
N GLU A 145 -11.29 -3.78 0.44
CA GLU A 145 -12.69 -4.19 0.69
C GLU A 145 -13.05 -3.91 2.15
N GLY A 146 -14.32 -3.57 2.39
CA GLY A 146 -14.85 -3.28 3.71
C GLY A 146 -14.29 -1.99 4.31
N SER A 147 -14.08 -1.99 5.63
CA SER A 147 -13.57 -0.83 6.37
C SER A 147 -12.96 -1.23 7.70
N PHE A 148 -12.13 -0.36 8.27
CA PHE A 148 -11.66 -0.43 9.64
C PHE A 148 -11.63 0.96 10.27
N CYS A 149 -11.58 1.02 11.60
CA CYS A 149 -11.33 2.24 12.35
C CYS A 149 -10.24 2.03 13.39
N ASP A 150 -9.62 3.12 13.81
CA ASP A 150 -8.70 3.18 14.93
C ASP A 150 -8.84 4.53 15.66
N GLU A 151 -7.89 4.85 16.55
CA GLU A 151 -7.88 6.10 17.34
C GLU A 151 -7.72 7.36 16.46
N TYR A 152 -7.39 7.22 15.17
CA TYR A 152 -7.09 8.33 14.25
C TYR A 152 -8.16 8.56 13.19
N GLY A 153 -9.08 7.60 12.98
CA GLY A 153 -10.17 7.75 12.04
C GLY A 153 -10.78 6.45 11.56
N GLU A 154 -11.66 6.61 10.58
CA GLU A 154 -12.29 5.52 9.84
C GLU A 154 -11.76 5.49 8.42
N TYR A 155 -11.53 4.29 7.91
CA TYR A 155 -10.94 4.05 6.59
C TYR A 155 -11.78 3.03 5.85
N SER A 156 -12.25 3.41 4.68
CA SER A 156 -13.08 2.60 3.80
C SER A 156 -12.37 2.31 2.49
N LYS A 157 -12.95 1.48 1.64
CA LYS A 157 -12.38 1.11 0.33
C LYS A 157 -11.84 2.32 -0.44
N GLY A 158 -10.58 2.26 -0.84
CA GLY A 158 -9.85 3.30 -1.54
C GLY A 158 -9.19 4.34 -0.63
N ASP A 159 -9.39 4.26 0.69
CA ASP A 159 -8.68 5.10 1.64
C ASP A 159 -7.31 4.52 1.98
N ILE A 160 -6.35 5.43 2.23
CA ILE A 160 -5.04 5.05 2.75
C ILE A 160 -4.79 5.65 4.12
N GLN A 161 -4.17 4.85 4.98
CA GLN A 161 -3.54 5.30 6.22
C GLN A 161 -2.03 5.17 6.07
N ILE A 162 -1.28 6.17 6.53
CA ILE A 162 0.18 6.13 6.57
C ILE A 162 0.61 6.48 7.99
N ASN A 163 1.21 5.51 8.66
CA ASN A 163 1.68 5.62 10.03
C ASN A 163 3.20 5.73 10.07
N ASP A 164 3.73 6.49 11.00
CA ASP A 164 5.14 6.52 11.34
C ASP A 164 5.40 5.81 12.68
N GLN A 165 6.66 5.73 13.08
CA GLN A 165 7.09 5.08 14.33
C GLN A 165 6.44 5.65 15.61
N LYS A 166 5.88 6.87 15.56
CA LYS A 166 5.30 7.54 16.72
C LYS A 166 3.83 7.19 16.91
N ILE A 167 3.19 6.66 15.87
CA ILE A 167 1.79 6.28 15.89
C ILE A 167 1.65 4.94 16.61
N LYS A 168 0.78 4.92 17.62
CA LYS A 168 0.33 3.70 18.29
C LYS A 168 -1.16 3.59 18.06
N HIS A 169 -1.62 2.46 17.54
CA HIS A 169 -3.01 2.28 17.20
C HIS A 169 -3.52 0.85 17.43
N THR A 170 -4.85 0.74 17.45
CA THR A 170 -5.58 -0.51 17.64
C THR A 170 -6.63 -0.63 16.53
N PRO A 171 -6.26 -1.02 15.32
CA PRO A 171 -7.22 -1.15 14.22
C PRO A 171 -8.28 -2.20 14.53
N ILE A 172 -9.54 -1.85 14.25
CA ILE A 172 -10.71 -2.73 14.41
C ILE A 172 -11.46 -2.76 13.09
N ALA A 173 -11.61 -3.95 12.51
CA ALA A 173 -12.41 -4.13 11.30
C ALA A 173 -13.91 -3.85 11.55
N SER A 174 -14.60 -3.34 10.53
CA SER A 174 -16.05 -3.16 10.57
C SER A 174 -16.74 -4.43 11.08
N ARG A 175 -17.75 -4.25 11.94
CA ARG A 175 -18.55 -5.35 12.48
C ARG A 175 -19.47 -5.99 11.45
N ASP A 176 -19.76 -5.26 10.39
CA ASP A 176 -20.68 -5.73 9.34
C ASP A 176 -19.95 -6.45 8.21
N THR A 177 -18.81 -5.89 7.78
CA THR A 177 -18.13 -6.35 6.56
C THR A 177 -16.76 -6.96 6.80
N GLY A 178 -16.11 -6.69 7.93
CA GLY A 178 -14.69 -6.92 8.08
C GLY A 178 -13.88 -6.00 7.17
N CYS A 179 -12.63 -6.34 6.88
CA CYS A 179 -11.86 -5.63 5.87
C CYS A 179 -10.78 -6.50 5.21
N VAL A 180 -10.40 -6.12 3.98
CA VAL A 180 -9.22 -6.60 3.27
C VAL A 180 -8.37 -5.39 2.94
N CYS A 181 -7.08 -5.44 3.31
CA CYS A 181 -6.14 -4.35 3.10
C CYS A 181 -4.88 -4.83 2.38
N LEU A 182 -4.30 -3.95 1.56
CA LEU A 182 -2.93 -4.06 1.09
C LEU A 182 -2.06 -3.26 2.06
N SER A 183 -1.03 -3.90 2.63
CA SER A 183 -0.16 -3.32 3.63
C SER A 183 1.29 -3.37 3.18
N ILE A 184 2.02 -2.28 3.40
CA ILE A 184 3.47 -2.23 3.30
C ILE A 184 4.04 -1.84 4.64
N THR A 185 5.01 -2.61 5.13
CA THR A 185 5.77 -2.28 6.34
C THR A 185 7.26 -2.19 6.02
N GLU A 186 7.87 -1.05 6.37
CA GLU A 186 9.31 -0.83 6.18
C GLU A 186 10.15 -1.56 7.25
N LYS A 187 9.57 -1.80 8.42
CA LYS A 187 10.23 -2.50 9.56
C LYS A 187 9.21 -3.24 10.41
N ASP A 188 9.72 -4.05 11.34
CA ASP A 188 8.92 -4.89 12.19
C ASP A 188 7.88 -4.13 13.02
N VAL A 189 6.78 -4.83 13.32
CA VAL A 189 5.70 -4.38 14.20
C VAL A 189 6.12 -4.53 15.65
N ILE A 190 5.81 -3.54 16.48
CA ILE A 190 6.10 -3.49 17.92
C ILE A 190 4.79 -3.47 18.70
N PHE A 191 4.49 -4.53 19.44
CA PHE A 191 3.27 -4.65 20.23
C PHE A 191 3.45 -4.09 21.63
N PHE A 192 2.37 -3.53 22.18
CA PHE A 192 2.31 -2.97 23.54
C PHE A 192 1.24 -3.66 24.40
N GLY A 193 1.21 -3.33 25.70
CA GLY A 193 0.23 -3.84 26.63
C GLY A 193 0.61 -5.21 27.23
N LYS A 194 -0.35 -5.85 27.91
CA LYS A 194 -0.13 -7.05 28.75
C LYS A 194 0.55 -8.22 28.01
N TYR A 195 0.31 -8.35 26.72
CA TYR A 195 0.86 -9.43 25.88
C TYR A 195 1.97 -8.95 24.93
N GLY A 196 2.33 -7.67 25.00
CA GLY A 196 3.30 -7.06 24.07
C GLY A 196 4.65 -7.77 24.06
N SER A 197 5.22 -8.06 25.22
CA SER A 197 6.52 -8.76 25.33
C SER A 197 6.49 -10.15 24.69
N PHE A 198 5.41 -10.90 24.86
CA PHE A 198 5.25 -12.22 24.26
C PHE A 198 5.10 -12.12 22.72
N LEU A 199 4.28 -11.19 22.23
CA LEU A 199 4.07 -10.99 20.80
C LEU A 199 5.35 -10.50 20.11
N ASN A 200 6.10 -9.59 20.76
CA ASN A 200 7.38 -9.10 20.25
C ASN A 200 8.45 -10.20 20.19
N LEU A 201 8.49 -11.08 21.17
CA LEU A 201 9.38 -12.24 21.15
C LEU A 201 9.04 -13.16 19.98
N PHE A 202 7.76 -13.36 19.69
CA PHE A 202 7.31 -14.19 18.57
C PHE A 202 7.64 -13.56 17.22
N THR A 203 7.48 -12.24 17.06
CA THR A 203 7.90 -11.52 15.82
C THR A 203 9.42 -11.54 15.66
N PHE A 204 10.17 -11.38 16.74
CA PHE A 204 11.64 -11.46 16.72
C PHE A 204 12.13 -12.85 16.30
N ILE A 205 11.57 -13.92 16.85
CA ILE A 205 11.92 -15.29 16.42
C ILE A 205 11.62 -15.50 14.95
N LYS A 206 10.47 -15.03 14.44
CA LYS A 206 10.14 -15.12 13.00
C LYS A 206 11.14 -14.41 12.11
N SER A 207 11.76 -13.32 12.55
CA SER A 207 12.74 -12.57 11.75
C SER A 207 14.00 -13.39 11.45
N PHE A 208 14.37 -14.33 12.32
CA PHE A 208 15.50 -15.24 12.08
C PHE A 208 15.22 -16.34 11.05
N PHE A 209 13.96 -16.65 10.80
CA PHE A 209 13.54 -17.69 9.87
C PHE A 209 13.00 -17.14 8.55
N LYS A 210 13.13 -15.83 8.29
CA LYS A 210 12.85 -15.28 6.95
C LYS A 210 13.88 -15.87 5.97
N PRO A 211 13.47 -16.53 4.89
CA PRO A 211 14.42 -16.89 3.82
C PRO A 211 15.02 -15.60 3.25
N LYS A 212 16.34 -15.64 3.07
CA LYS A 212 17.07 -14.57 2.37
C LYS A 212 16.69 -14.54 0.91
#